data_f2f9577c452524b772a3beac8bba5f06
#
_entry.id   f2f9577c452524b772a3beac8bba5f06
#
_cell.length_a   1.000
_cell.length_b   1.000
_cell.length_c   1.000
_cell.angle_alpha   90.00
_cell.angle_beta   90.00
_cell.angle_gamma   90.00
#
_symmetry.space_group_name_H-M   'P 1'
#
loop_
_entity.id
_entity.type
_entity.pdbx_description
1 polymer ?
#
loop_
_entity_poly.entity_id
_entity_poly.type
_entity_poly.pdbx_seq_one_letter_code
_entity_poly.pdbx_strand_id
1 'polypeptide(L)'
;KYLADNQLIPKDTCLRMIVGTDEEESWQCIRYYLDHAEILPQVSIVPDANFPLLYCEKGLLDFDLSSVESVDERAEIQIVELKGGRSRNIVPDEASCLLKCEDPKAAVKSIALPEQVTAKITDGFLKLSVRGISTHCMSPEKGFNAVSCLLETLGQFGEKLSHASYMKCFHQAIGMDYDGERLGCAMEDSAGALTFNVGTVNMDENGRIFLQCNIRYPASVEYNDIRELLERQLKKYGFFYNEVDYLAPVYHKKDSALIRCL
;
A
#
# COMPACT_ATOMS: atom_id res chain seq x y z
N LYS A 1 -19.28 32.87 -7.82
CA LYS A 1 -20.37 33.84 -7.73
C LYS A 1 -19.88 35.16 -7.12
N TYR A 2 -19.36 35.18 -5.88
CA TYR A 2 -18.90 36.42 -5.22
C TYR A 2 -17.92 37.24 -6.08
N LEU A 3 -16.90 36.61 -6.66
CA LEU A 3 -15.90 37.26 -7.49
C LEU A 3 -16.53 37.87 -8.78
N ALA A 4 -17.46 37.17 -9.40
CA ALA A 4 -18.17 37.64 -10.59
C ALA A 4 -19.12 38.81 -10.25
N ASP A 5 -19.93 38.66 -9.20
CA ASP A 5 -20.90 39.67 -8.76
C ASP A 5 -20.21 40.99 -8.33
N ASN A 6 -18.98 40.91 -7.81
CA ASN A 6 -18.21 42.09 -7.38
C ASN A 6 -17.19 42.58 -8.43
N GLN A 7 -17.20 42.00 -9.66
CA GLN A 7 -16.30 42.38 -10.75
C GLN A 7 -14.80 42.25 -10.39
N LEU A 8 -14.47 41.24 -9.56
CA LEU A 8 -13.09 41.00 -9.09
C LEU A 8 -12.28 40.09 -10.05
N ILE A 9 -12.90 39.56 -11.09
CA ILE A 9 -12.22 38.77 -12.12
C ILE A 9 -11.63 39.71 -13.15
N PRO A 10 -10.29 39.72 -13.40
CA PRO A 10 -9.69 40.56 -14.43
C PRO A 10 -10.30 40.27 -15.81
N LYS A 11 -10.37 41.30 -16.70
CA LYS A 11 -11.03 41.18 -18.00
C LYS A 11 -10.42 40.15 -18.94
N ASP A 12 -9.13 39.87 -18.78
CA ASP A 12 -8.34 38.93 -19.59
C ASP A 12 -8.23 37.55 -18.93
N THR A 13 -8.99 37.32 -17.85
CA THR A 13 -8.94 36.09 -17.06
C THR A 13 -10.25 35.31 -17.18
N CYS A 14 -10.17 34.03 -17.44
CA CYS A 14 -11.30 33.10 -17.38
C CYS A 14 -11.19 32.26 -16.11
N LEU A 15 -12.21 32.31 -15.26
CA LEU A 15 -12.33 31.45 -14.09
C LEU A 15 -13.23 30.25 -14.46
N ARG A 16 -12.67 29.04 -14.39
CA ARG A 16 -13.40 27.80 -14.63
C ARG A 16 -13.50 27.00 -13.32
N MET A 17 -14.70 26.57 -13.00
CA MET A 17 -14.96 25.62 -11.91
C MET A 17 -15.13 24.24 -12.54
N ILE A 18 -14.34 23.26 -12.09
CA ILE A 18 -14.40 21.87 -12.52
C ILE A 18 -14.92 21.07 -11.34
N VAL A 19 -15.97 20.28 -11.56
CA VAL A 19 -16.58 19.41 -10.54
C VAL A 19 -16.53 17.98 -11.07
N GLY A 20 -15.73 17.15 -10.42
CA GLY A 20 -15.64 15.72 -10.66
C GLY A 20 -16.65 14.93 -9.81
N THR A 21 -16.97 13.71 -10.20
CA THR A 21 -17.95 12.84 -9.53
C THR A 21 -17.37 11.52 -9.06
N ASP A 22 -16.09 11.21 -9.37
CA ASP A 22 -15.42 9.95 -9.02
C ASP A 22 -13.96 10.15 -8.60
N GLU A 23 -13.68 11.25 -7.89
CA GLU A 23 -12.34 11.58 -7.39
C GLU A 23 -11.85 10.51 -6.41
N GLU A 24 -12.73 10.01 -5.54
CA GLU A 24 -12.43 9.00 -4.53
C GLU A 24 -12.26 7.56 -5.07
N GLU A 25 -12.46 7.33 -6.38
CA GLU A 25 -12.39 6.00 -6.98
C GLU A 25 -11.39 5.93 -8.14
N SER A 26 -11.82 6.30 -9.35
CA SER A 26 -11.08 5.99 -10.58
C SER A 26 -10.57 7.21 -11.34
N TRP A 27 -10.94 8.42 -10.94
CA TRP A 27 -10.58 9.70 -11.57
C TRP A 27 -10.99 9.80 -13.07
N GLN A 28 -11.92 8.98 -13.54
CA GLN A 28 -12.35 8.97 -14.92
C GLN A 28 -12.94 10.33 -15.34
N CYS A 29 -13.63 11.01 -14.42
CA CYS A 29 -14.19 12.35 -14.68
C CYS A 29 -13.09 13.37 -15.02
N ILE A 30 -11.96 13.36 -14.34
CA ILE A 30 -10.84 14.26 -14.61
C ILE A 30 -10.09 13.83 -15.86
N ARG A 31 -9.84 12.54 -16.07
CA ARG A 31 -9.24 12.01 -17.29
C ARG A 31 -10.09 12.42 -18.52
N TYR A 32 -11.40 12.21 -18.44
CA TYR A 32 -12.33 12.65 -19.50
C TYR A 32 -12.23 14.15 -19.78
N TYR A 33 -12.20 14.98 -18.72
CA TYR A 33 -12.04 16.42 -18.87
C TYR A 33 -10.71 16.78 -19.57
N LEU A 34 -9.59 16.18 -19.16
CA LEU A 34 -8.28 16.44 -19.75
C LEU A 34 -8.22 16.05 -21.23
N ASP A 35 -8.89 14.95 -21.62
CA ASP A 35 -8.91 14.46 -23.00
C ASP A 35 -9.82 15.27 -23.92
N HIS A 36 -10.83 15.98 -23.38
CA HIS A 36 -11.86 16.65 -24.17
C HIS A 36 -11.88 18.18 -24.03
N ALA A 37 -11.11 18.75 -23.12
CA ALA A 37 -11.05 20.19 -22.94
C ALA A 37 -10.23 20.83 -24.07
N GLU A 38 -10.84 21.76 -24.81
CA GLU A 38 -10.15 22.52 -25.86
C GLU A 38 -9.03 23.41 -25.31
N ILE A 39 -9.21 23.91 -24.08
CA ILE A 39 -8.24 24.77 -23.39
C ILE A 39 -8.13 24.31 -21.96
N LEU A 40 -6.94 23.92 -21.55
CA LEU A 40 -6.64 23.60 -20.16
C LEU A 40 -6.32 24.88 -19.36
N PRO A 41 -6.66 24.92 -18.06
CA PRO A 41 -6.29 26.04 -17.20
C PRO A 41 -4.77 26.16 -17.06
N GLN A 42 -4.26 27.38 -17.05
CA GLN A 42 -2.84 27.65 -16.80
C GLN A 42 -2.45 27.44 -15.34
N VAL A 43 -3.41 27.65 -14.44
CA VAL A 43 -3.28 27.47 -12.99
C VAL A 43 -4.55 26.79 -12.50
N SER A 44 -4.39 25.77 -11.67
CA SER A 44 -5.49 25.09 -10.99
C SER A 44 -5.26 25.10 -9.48
N ILE A 45 -6.34 25.29 -8.73
CA ILE A 45 -6.35 25.18 -7.26
C ILE A 45 -7.33 24.07 -6.91
N VAL A 46 -6.86 23.08 -6.17
CA VAL A 46 -7.68 21.98 -5.64
C VAL A 46 -7.93 22.28 -4.16
N PRO A 47 -9.16 22.66 -3.77
CA PRO A 47 -9.47 23.07 -2.38
C PRO A 47 -9.78 21.87 -1.47
N ASP A 48 -9.00 20.81 -1.60
CA ASP A 48 -9.12 19.56 -0.83
C ASP A 48 -7.80 19.23 -0.13
N ALA A 49 -7.30 20.18 0.65
CA ALA A 49 -6.03 20.05 1.33
C ALA A 49 -5.99 20.88 2.61
N ASN A 50 -4.97 20.62 3.43
CA ASN A 50 -4.73 21.40 4.64
C ASN A 50 -4.23 22.80 4.31
N PHE A 51 -4.64 23.77 5.12
CA PHE A 51 -4.14 25.14 5.06
C PHE A 51 -2.71 25.28 5.64
N PRO A 52 -1.91 26.26 5.17
CA PRO A 52 -2.30 27.28 4.18
C PRO A 52 -2.23 26.79 2.73
N LEU A 53 -1.33 25.89 2.40
CA LEU A 53 -1.13 25.44 1.03
C LEU A 53 -0.27 24.17 1.00
N LEU A 54 -0.68 23.15 0.25
CA LEU A 54 0.16 22.05 -0.17
C LEU A 54 0.80 22.37 -1.52
N TYR A 55 2.12 22.47 -1.55
CA TYR A 55 2.92 22.77 -2.74
C TYR A 55 3.76 21.57 -3.20
N CYS A 56 3.69 20.48 -2.44
CA CYS A 56 4.48 19.28 -2.66
C CYS A 56 3.67 18.06 -2.24
N GLU A 57 3.58 17.06 -3.11
CA GLU A 57 2.96 15.77 -2.83
C GLU A 57 3.88 14.64 -3.28
N LYS A 58 3.91 13.57 -2.50
CA LYS A 58 4.63 12.34 -2.86
C LYS A 58 4.02 11.69 -4.08
N GLY A 59 4.85 11.05 -4.89
CA GLY A 59 4.37 10.13 -5.90
C GLY A 59 3.71 8.89 -5.29
N LEU A 60 2.87 8.24 -6.07
CA LEU A 60 2.18 7.01 -5.70
C LEU A 60 2.58 5.91 -6.68
N LEU A 61 2.73 4.69 -6.14
CA LEU A 61 2.91 3.50 -6.94
C LEU A 61 2.13 2.35 -6.30
N ASP A 62 1.13 1.85 -7.02
CA ASP A 62 0.30 0.72 -6.67
C ASP A 62 0.76 -0.52 -7.43
N PHE A 63 0.96 -1.62 -6.73
CA PHE A 63 1.43 -2.85 -7.33
C PHE A 63 0.95 -4.09 -6.58
N ASP A 64 0.95 -5.21 -7.30
CA ASP A 64 0.67 -6.52 -6.75
C ASP A 64 1.95 -7.34 -6.68
N LEU A 65 2.07 -8.15 -5.62
CA LEU A 65 3.14 -9.13 -5.46
C LEU A 65 2.57 -10.53 -5.43
N SER A 66 3.22 -11.45 -6.12
CA SER A 66 2.97 -12.88 -6.00
C SER A 66 4.30 -13.63 -5.93
N SER A 67 4.30 -14.85 -5.39
CA SER A 67 5.51 -15.66 -5.33
C SER A 67 5.67 -16.56 -6.55
N VAL A 68 6.94 -16.90 -6.83
CA VAL A 68 7.31 -17.92 -7.84
C VAL A 68 7.17 -19.34 -7.29
N GLU A 69 7.11 -19.50 -5.96
CA GLU A 69 7.36 -20.77 -5.31
C GLU A 69 6.13 -21.68 -5.27
N SER A 70 6.40 -22.98 -5.32
CA SER A 70 5.40 -24.04 -5.18
C SER A 70 5.05 -24.29 -3.72
N VAL A 71 3.80 -24.63 -3.49
CA VAL A 71 3.30 -25.09 -2.18
C VAL A 71 3.90 -26.46 -1.87
N ASP A 72 4.47 -26.65 -0.68
CA ASP A 72 4.87 -27.97 -0.22
C ASP A 72 3.65 -28.72 0.35
N GLU A 73 3.06 -29.56 -0.47
CA GLU A 73 1.92 -30.40 -0.09
C GLU A 73 2.23 -31.44 1.00
N ARG A 74 3.52 -31.69 1.28
CA ARG A 74 3.97 -32.66 2.30
C ARG A 74 4.26 -32.01 3.66
N ALA A 75 4.21 -30.68 3.73
CA ALA A 75 4.47 -29.96 4.98
C ALA A 75 3.47 -30.37 6.07
N GLU A 76 3.95 -30.43 7.32
CA GLU A 76 3.14 -30.80 8.50
C GLU A 76 1.97 -29.84 8.76
N ILE A 77 2.11 -28.56 8.33
CA ILE A 77 1.13 -27.50 8.51
C ILE A 77 0.78 -26.91 7.16
N GLN A 78 -0.47 -27.09 6.73
CA GLN A 78 -1.00 -26.59 5.48
C GLN A 78 -1.81 -25.31 5.67
N ILE A 79 -1.54 -24.28 4.88
CA ILE A 79 -2.42 -23.11 4.80
C ILE A 79 -3.63 -23.50 3.94
N VAL A 80 -4.83 -23.39 4.51
CA VAL A 80 -6.11 -23.70 3.84
C VAL A 80 -6.79 -22.42 3.35
N GLU A 81 -6.71 -21.37 4.15
CA GLU A 81 -7.25 -20.06 3.83
C GLU A 81 -6.32 -18.98 4.37
N LEU A 82 -6.06 -17.95 3.59
CA LEU A 82 -5.28 -16.78 3.98
C LEU A 82 -5.93 -15.55 3.39
N LYS A 83 -6.34 -14.60 4.26
CA LYS A 83 -6.95 -13.36 3.83
C LYS A 83 -6.75 -12.25 4.85
N GLY A 84 -6.72 -11.01 4.37
CA GLY A 84 -6.63 -9.83 5.22
C GLY A 84 -6.63 -8.54 4.43
N GLY A 85 -7.04 -7.45 5.09
CA GLY A 85 -7.12 -6.14 4.49
C GLY A 85 -8.29 -5.95 3.54
N ARG A 86 -8.51 -4.69 3.11
CA ARG A 86 -9.63 -4.30 2.25
C ARG A 86 -9.20 -3.51 1.03
N SER A 87 -8.13 -2.74 1.16
CA SER A 87 -7.63 -1.85 0.12
C SER A 87 -6.12 -1.64 0.27
N ARG A 88 -5.41 -1.43 -0.83
CA ARG A 88 -3.96 -1.22 -0.83
C ARG A 88 -3.51 0.09 -0.17
N ASN A 89 -4.39 1.09 -0.14
CA ASN A 89 -4.11 2.41 0.44
C ASN A 89 -4.48 2.56 1.93
N ILE A 90 -4.88 1.46 2.58
CA ILE A 90 -5.23 1.43 4.01
C ILE A 90 -4.35 0.39 4.71
N VAL A 91 -3.78 0.74 5.86
CA VAL A 91 -3.13 -0.22 6.76
C VAL A 91 -4.19 -1.18 7.29
N PRO A 92 -4.08 -2.49 7.04
CA PRO A 92 -5.10 -3.45 7.41
C PRO A 92 -5.21 -3.65 8.92
N ASP A 93 -6.43 -3.58 9.43
CA ASP A 93 -6.78 -3.83 10.83
C ASP A 93 -7.21 -5.26 11.13
N GLU A 94 -7.40 -6.07 10.10
CA GLU A 94 -7.80 -7.47 10.24
C GLU A 94 -7.07 -8.37 9.23
N ALA A 95 -6.59 -9.52 9.73
CA ALA A 95 -6.11 -10.61 8.89
C ALA A 95 -6.37 -11.95 9.56
N SER A 96 -6.55 -13.01 8.78
CA SER A 96 -6.75 -14.37 9.31
C SER A 96 -6.21 -15.44 8.40
N CYS A 97 -5.78 -16.55 9.02
CA CYS A 97 -5.33 -17.74 8.34
C CYS A 97 -5.98 -18.97 8.98
N LEU A 98 -6.40 -19.92 8.16
CA LEU A 98 -6.85 -21.24 8.59
C LEU A 98 -5.79 -22.27 8.24
N LEU A 99 -5.32 -22.99 9.24
CA LEU A 99 -4.28 -24.00 9.11
C LEU A 99 -4.83 -25.40 9.39
N LYS A 100 -4.41 -26.36 8.58
CA LYS A 100 -4.65 -27.79 8.81
C LYS A 100 -3.35 -28.43 9.26
N CYS A 101 -3.37 -29.13 10.41
CA CYS A 101 -2.23 -29.88 10.97
C CYS A 101 -2.74 -31.01 11.87
N GLU A 102 -1.92 -32.03 12.12
CA GLU A 102 -2.31 -33.18 12.92
C GLU A 102 -2.53 -32.82 14.40
N ASP A 103 -1.66 -31.98 14.98
CA ASP A 103 -1.80 -31.47 16.36
C ASP A 103 -1.81 -29.94 16.42
N PRO A 104 -2.99 -29.32 16.31
CA PRO A 104 -3.13 -27.87 16.38
C PRO A 104 -2.67 -27.28 17.73
N LYS A 105 -2.75 -28.05 18.82
CA LYS A 105 -2.28 -27.59 20.15
C LYS A 105 -0.76 -27.52 20.22
N ALA A 106 -0.09 -28.50 19.66
CA ALA A 106 1.38 -28.50 19.56
C ALA A 106 1.84 -27.40 18.62
N ALA A 107 1.16 -27.20 17.49
CA ALA A 107 1.45 -26.12 16.55
C ALA A 107 1.40 -24.73 17.22
N VAL A 108 0.33 -24.41 17.94
CA VAL A 108 0.23 -23.12 18.68
C VAL A 108 1.36 -22.96 19.69
N LYS A 109 1.73 -24.02 20.41
CA LYS A 109 2.79 -23.96 21.41
C LYS A 109 4.20 -23.79 20.83
N SER A 110 4.38 -24.08 19.55
CA SER A 110 5.68 -23.99 18.88
C SER A 110 6.04 -22.57 18.41
N ILE A 111 5.10 -21.62 18.47
CA ILE A 111 5.30 -20.24 18.07
C ILE A 111 5.01 -19.25 19.20
N ALA A 112 5.65 -18.09 19.14
CA ALA A 112 5.32 -16.97 20.00
C ALA A 112 4.16 -16.18 19.39
N LEU A 113 3.05 -16.03 20.12
CA LEU A 113 1.91 -15.24 19.67
C LEU A 113 2.09 -13.78 20.15
N PRO A 114 2.21 -12.81 19.23
CA PRO A 114 2.07 -11.40 19.57
C PRO A 114 0.72 -11.10 20.24
N GLU A 115 0.64 -10.04 21.01
CA GLU A 115 -0.60 -9.60 21.69
C GLU A 115 -1.78 -9.43 20.74
N GLN A 116 -1.50 -9.00 19.50
CA GLN A 116 -2.49 -8.76 18.45
C GLN A 116 -3.01 -10.05 17.81
N VAL A 117 -2.38 -11.21 18.08
CA VAL A 117 -2.72 -12.50 17.46
C VAL A 117 -3.52 -13.36 18.41
N THR A 118 -4.65 -13.86 17.94
CA THR A 118 -5.46 -14.86 18.64
C THR A 118 -5.44 -16.18 17.89
N ALA A 119 -5.32 -17.29 18.64
CA ALA A 119 -5.37 -18.64 18.10
C ALA A 119 -6.64 -19.35 18.59
N LYS A 120 -7.41 -19.92 17.66
CA LYS A 120 -8.62 -20.71 17.96
C LYS A 120 -8.54 -22.06 17.26
N ILE A 121 -8.79 -23.13 18.00
CA ILE A 121 -8.87 -24.49 17.45
C ILE A 121 -10.35 -24.87 17.33
N THR A 122 -10.76 -25.27 16.12
CA THR A 122 -12.13 -25.67 15.80
C THR A 122 -12.10 -26.80 14.76
N ASP A 123 -12.76 -27.90 15.02
CA ASP A 123 -12.91 -29.03 14.11
C ASP A 123 -11.58 -29.55 13.53
N GLY A 124 -10.53 -29.56 14.34
CA GLY A 124 -9.18 -30.02 13.92
C GLY A 124 -8.36 -29.00 13.13
N PHE A 125 -8.87 -27.78 12.93
CA PHE A 125 -8.15 -26.70 12.31
C PHE A 125 -7.66 -25.68 13.35
N LEU A 126 -6.52 -25.05 13.05
CA LEU A 126 -6.01 -23.91 13.78
C LEU A 126 -6.31 -22.62 13.01
N LYS A 127 -7.12 -21.75 13.58
CA LYS A 127 -7.35 -20.41 13.04
C LYS A 127 -6.49 -19.41 13.80
N LEU A 128 -5.61 -18.70 13.08
CA LEU A 128 -4.94 -17.50 13.57
C LEU A 128 -5.70 -16.27 13.05
N SER A 129 -5.91 -15.31 13.95
CA SER A 129 -6.57 -14.04 13.59
C SER A 129 -5.81 -12.89 14.24
N VAL A 130 -5.56 -11.85 13.47
CA VAL A 130 -4.83 -10.66 13.92
C VAL A 130 -5.76 -9.45 13.94
N ARG A 131 -5.66 -8.65 14.99
CA ARG A 131 -6.26 -7.34 15.13
C ARG A 131 -5.18 -6.28 15.07
N GLY A 132 -5.26 -5.43 14.08
CA GLY A 132 -4.37 -4.31 13.87
C GLY A 132 -5.02 -2.96 14.20
N ILE A 133 -4.40 -1.89 13.72
CA ILE A 133 -4.89 -0.51 13.83
C ILE A 133 -4.88 0.09 12.43
N SER A 134 -6.08 0.42 11.93
CA SER A 134 -6.23 1.00 10.60
C SER A 134 -5.79 2.45 10.57
N THR A 135 -5.09 2.82 9.51
CA THR A 135 -4.77 4.20 9.16
C THR A 135 -4.56 4.30 7.65
N HIS A 136 -4.52 5.50 7.12
CA HIS A 136 -4.17 5.70 5.71
C HIS A 136 -2.69 5.36 5.45
N CYS A 137 -2.37 4.77 4.29
CA CYS A 137 -1.01 4.37 3.90
C CYS A 137 0.01 5.52 3.81
N MET A 138 -0.43 6.77 3.88
CA MET A 138 0.45 7.94 3.99
C MET A 138 1.09 8.08 5.38
N SER A 139 0.53 7.46 6.40
CA SER A 139 1.03 7.51 7.79
C SER A 139 0.98 6.11 8.42
N PRO A 140 1.65 5.12 7.83
CA PRO A 140 1.57 3.73 8.28
C PRO A 140 2.16 3.52 9.67
N GLU A 141 3.07 4.39 10.11
CA GLU A 141 3.66 4.42 11.45
C GLU A 141 2.63 4.66 12.58
N LYS A 142 1.46 5.22 12.24
CA LYS A 142 0.35 5.44 13.19
C LYS A 142 -0.58 4.23 13.29
N GLY A 143 -0.41 3.25 12.41
CA GLY A 143 -1.19 2.02 12.37
C GLY A 143 -0.44 0.81 12.91
N PHE A 144 -1.10 -0.34 12.84
CA PHE A 144 -0.48 -1.65 13.05
C PHE A 144 -0.97 -2.61 11.97
N ASN A 145 -0.09 -3.02 11.08
CA ASN A 145 -0.44 -3.84 9.92
C ASN A 145 -0.73 -5.29 10.30
N ALA A 146 -2.01 -5.66 10.29
CA ALA A 146 -2.46 -7.00 10.64
C ALA A 146 -2.00 -8.07 9.64
N VAL A 147 -1.89 -7.74 8.35
CA VAL A 147 -1.42 -8.66 7.31
C VAL A 147 0.06 -8.99 7.53
N SER A 148 0.91 -7.98 7.68
CA SER A 148 2.34 -8.17 7.94
C SER A 148 2.57 -8.97 9.23
N CYS A 149 1.84 -8.65 10.30
CA CYS A 149 1.93 -9.38 11.57
C CYS A 149 1.51 -10.85 11.43
N LEU A 150 0.46 -11.13 10.64
CA LEU A 150 0.04 -12.52 10.37
C LEU A 150 1.11 -13.30 9.61
N LEU A 151 1.67 -12.73 8.54
CA LEU A 151 2.69 -13.39 7.73
C LEU A 151 3.98 -13.62 8.54
N GLU A 152 4.41 -12.66 9.36
CA GLU A 152 5.54 -12.83 10.29
C GLU A 152 5.26 -13.93 11.33
N THR A 153 4.02 -14.02 11.83
CA THR A 153 3.61 -15.08 12.77
C THR A 153 3.65 -16.46 12.12
N LEU A 154 3.14 -16.56 10.87
CA LEU A 154 3.18 -17.80 10.08
C LEU A 154 4.63 -18.25 9.79
N GLY A 155 5.53 -17.29 9.55
CA GLY A 155 6.95 -17.58 9.31
C GLY A 155 7.65 -18.31 10.47
N GLN A 156 7.14 -18.21 11.70
CA GLN A 156 7.71 -18.90 12.87
C GLN A 156 7.56 -20.42 12.81
N PHE A 157 6.64 -20.96 12.00
CA PHE A 157 6.52 -22.40 11.78
C PHE A 157 7.71 -22.98 10.98
N GLY A 158 8.47 -22.12 10.28
CA GLY A 158 9.63 -22.53 9.48
C GLY A 158 9.26 -23.59 8.44
N GLU A 159 10.15 -24.55 8.21
CA GLU A 159 9.99 -25.59 7.20
C GLU A 159 8.78 -26.53 7.41
N LYS A 160 8.09 -26.43 8.53
CA LYS A 160 6.85 -27.18 8.77
C LYS A 160 5.63 -26.61 8.04
N LEU A 161 5.72 -25.34 7.58
CA LEU A 161 4.64 -24.67 6.90
C LEU A 161 4.69 -24.91 5.38
N SER A 162 3.55 -25.16 4.76
CA SER A 162 3.44 -25.37 3.31
C SER A 162 3.98 -24.22 2.45
N HIS A 163 4.09 -23.03 3.00
CA HIS A 163 4.59 -21.81 2.35
C HIS A 163 5.83 -21.24 3.06
N ALA A 164 6.68 -22.11 3.62
CA ALA A 164 7.86 -21.71 4.40
C ALA A 164 8.76 -20.72 3.64
N SER A 165 9.08 -21.04 2.40
CA SER A 165 9.91 -20.19 1.56
C SER A 165 9.29 -18.81 1.31
N TYR A 166 7.98 -18.75 1.05
CA TYR A 166 7.28 -17.47 0.90
C TYR A 166 7.38 -16.60 2.15
N MET A 167 7.13 -17.20 3.33
CA MET A 167 7.21 -16.46 4.60
C MET A 167 8.63 -15.97 4.88
N LYS A 168 9.64 -16.77 4.54
CA LYS A 168 11.04 -16.37 4.65
C LYS A 168 11.38 -15.20 3.73
N CYS A 169 10.95 -15.25 2.46
CA CYS A 169 11.13 -14.16 1.51
C CYS A 169 10.40 -12.90 1.97
N PHE A 170 9.17 -13.03 2.46
CA PHE A 170 8.40 -11.92 3.03
C PHE A 170 9.13 -11.28 4.22
N HIS A 171 9.58 -12.08 5.17
CA HIS A 171 10.35 -11.61 6.32
C HIS A 171 11.61 -10.83 5.91
N GLN A 172 12.34 -11.33 4.92
CA GLN A 172 13.59 -10.70 4.49
C GLN A 172 13.36 -9.41 3.69
N ALA A 173 12.32 -9.37 2.87
CA ALA A 173 12.05 -8.26 1.98
C ALA A 173 11.20 -7.16 2.61
N ILE A 174 10.20 -7.54 3.41
CA ILE A 174 9.14 -6.64 3.87
C ILE A 174 8.98 -6.72 5.39
N GLY A 175 8.51 -7.87 5.92
CA GLY A 175 8.24 -8.05 7.34
C GLY A 175 7.23 -7.02 7.87
N MET A 176 7.57 -6.37 8.97
CA MET A 176 6.79 -5.27 9.58
C MET A 176 7.27 -3.87 9.15
N ASP A 177 8.16 -3.81 8.15
CA ASP A 177 8.68 -2.56 7.62
C ASP A 177 7.58 -1.75 6.90
N TYR A 178 7.60 -0.44 7.08
CA TYR A 178 6.65 0.51 6.48
C TYR A 178 7.32 1.70 5.79
N ASP A 179 8.65 1.75 5.73
CA ASP A 179 9.44 2.82 5.11
C ASP A 179 10.36 2.31 3.98
N GLY A 180 10.33 1.00 3.69
CA GLY A 180 11.10 0.36 2.63
C GLY A 180 12.58 0.15 2.96
N GLU A 181 12.97 0.19 4.25
CA GLU A 181 14.34 -0.01 4.68
C GLU A 181 14.86 -1.40 4.29
N ARG A 182 14.06 -2.45 4.53
CA ARG A 182 14.42 -3.84 4.20
C ARG A 182 14.62 -4.06 2.71
N LEU A 183 13.85 -3.39 1.87
CA LEU A 183 14.00 -3.40 0.41
C LEU A 183 15.15 -2.51 -0.07
N GLY A 184 15.76 -1.71 0.80
CA GLY A 184 16.79 -0.75 0.43
C GLY A 184 16.26 0.39 -0.43
N CYS A 185 14.98 0.75 -0.26
CA CYS A 185 14.33 1.86 -0.94
C CYS A 185 13.90 2.99 0.02
N ALA A 186 14.32 2.94 1.29
CA ALA A 186 14.09 4.02 2.23
C ALA A 186 14.75 5.31 1.73
N MET A 187 13.98 6.38 1.65
CA MET A 187 14.41 7.69 1.18
C MET A 187 13.48 8.79 1.71
N GLU A 188 13.99 10.02 1.79
CA GLU A 188 13.25 11.15 2.33
C GLU A 188 13.64 12.45 1.63
N ASP A 189 12.68 13.37 1.49
CA ASP A 189 12.89 14.74 1.05
C ASP A 189 11.92 15.72 1.72
N SER A 190 11.74 16.91 1.14
CA SER A 190 10.82 17.92 1.67
C SER A 190 9.35 17.51 1.66
N ALA A 191 8.97 16.49 0.87
CA ALA A 191 7.63 15.89 0.88
C ALA A 191 7.47 14.83 1.99
N GLY A 192 8.56 14.45 2.65
CA GLY A 192 8.64 13.45 3.71
C GLY A 192 9.24 12.11 3.27
N ALA A 193 9.33 11.17 4.19
CA ALA A 193 9.90 9.84 3.98
C ALA A 193 9.01 8.96 3.08
N LEU A 194 9.64 8.03 2.36
CA LEU A 194 8.92 6.96 1.65
C LEU A 194 8.04 6.20 2.65
N THR A 195 6.83 5.82 2.21
CA THR A 195 5.99 4.89 2.96
C THR A 195 5.65 3.66 2.12
N PHE A 196 5.66 2.50 2.76
CA PHE A 196 5.36 1.20 2.16
C PHE A 196 4.22 0.55 2.94
N ASN A 197 3.17 0.11 2.26
CA ASN A 197 2.03 -0.57 2.87
C ASN A 197 1.68 -1.86 2.14
N VAL A 198 1.59 -2.96 2.87
CA VAL A 198 0.93 -4.19 2.43
C VAL A 198 -0.53 -4.06 2.81
N GLY A 199 -1.38 -3.66 1.87
CA GLY A 199 -2.79 -3.35 2.13
C GLY A 199 -3.70 -4.57 2.20
N THR A 200 -3.42 -5.62 1.40
CA THR A 200 -4.21 -6.86 1.43
C THR A 200 -3.35 -8.10 1.25
N VAL A 201 -3.86 -9.22 1.74
CA VAL A 201 -3.38 -10.57 1.40
C VAL A 201 -4.54 -11.47 1.05
N ASN A 202 -4.36 -12.25 -0.02
CA ASN A 202 -5.29 -13.29 -0.41
C ASN A 202 -4.52 -14.50 -0.95
N MET A 203 -5.11 -15.67 -0.84
CA MET A 203 -4.61 -16.91 -1.43
C MET A 203 -5.65 -17.47 -2.39
N ASP A 204 -5.23 -17.87 -3.58
CA ASP A 204 -6.09 -18.51 -4.57
C ASP A 204 -6.31 -20.00 -4.31
N GLU A 205 -7.13 -20.65 -5.12
CA GLU A 205 -7.44 -22.08 -5.06
C GLU A 205 -6.23 -23.01 -5.32
N ASN A 206 -5.18 -22.48 -5.95
CA ASN A 206 -3.93 -23.18 -6.21
C ASN A 206 -2.89 -22.97 -5.10
N GLY A 207 -3.27 -22.29 -4.01
CA GLY A 207 -2.38 -21.95 -2.90
C GLY A 207 -1.43 -20.78 -3.18
N ARG A 208 -1.58 -20.04 -4.29
CA ARG A 208 -0.73 -18.89 -4.57
C ARG A 208 -1.17 -17.68 -3.73
N ILE A 209 -0.19 -17.06 -3.07
CA ILE A 209 -0.41 -15.88 -2.24
C ILE A 209 -0.18 -14.62 -3.07
N PHE A 210 -1.12 -13.68 -2.94
CA PHE A 210 -1.11 -12.36 -3.57
C PHE A 210 -1.15 -11.28 -2.49
N LEU A 211 -0.29 -10.28 -2.63
CA LEU A 211 -0.32 -9.06 -1.83
C LEU A 211 -0.66 -7.89 -2.74
N GLN A 212 -1.49 -6.98 -2.25
CA GLN A 212 -1.68 -5.67 -2.87
C GLN A 212 -0.96 -4.62 -2.04
N CYS A 213 -0.05 -3.91 -2.67
CA CYS A 213 0.85 -2.98 -2.01
C CYS A 213 0.67 -1.56 -2.55
N ASN A 214 0.99 -0.59 -1.71
CA ASN A 214 1.07 0.83 -2.06
C ASN A 214 2.38 1.41 -1.54
N ILE A 215 3.04 2.21 -2.36
CA ILE A 215 4.18 3.03 -1.96
C ILE A 215 3.85 4.50 -2.23
N ARG A 216 4.25 5.35 -1.28
CA ARG A 216 4.35 6.79 -1.48
C ARG A 216 5.81 7.17 -1.45
N TYR A 217 6.33 7.72 -2.55
CA TYR A 217 7.75 8.04 -2.70
C TYR A 217 8.00 9.54 -2.77
N PRO A 218 9.19 10.03 -2.31
CA PRO A 218 9.53 11.44 -2.26
C PRO A 218 9.42 12.15 -3.61
N ALA A 219 9.14 13.46 -3.58
CA ALA A 219 8.91 14.27 -4.78
C ALA A 219 10.18 14.53 -5.61
N SER A 220 11.35 14.32 -5.04
CA SER A 220 12.63 14.43 -5.74
C SER A 220 13.02 13.17 -6.53
N VAL A 221 12.22 12.11 -6.45
CA VAL A 221 12.51 10.81 -7.06
C VAL A 221 11.71 10.65 -8.35
N GLU A 222 12.41 10.27 -9.42
CA GLU A 222 11.77 9.97 -10.70
C GLU A 222 11.05 8.61 -10.64
N TYR A 223 9.87 8.54 -11.25
CA TYR A 223 9.06 7.33 -11.29
C TYR A 223 9.83 6.09 -11.78
N ASN A 224 10.60 6.22 -12.86
CA ASN A 224 11.35 5.08 -13.40
C ASN A 224 12.40 4.55 -12.43
N ASP A 225 13.06 5.44 -11.68
CA ASP A 225 14.10 5.06 -10.74
C ASP A 225 13.55 4.23 -9.59
N ILE A 226 12.43 4.65 -8.99
CA ILE A 226 11.78 3.90 -7.91
C ILE A 226 11.19 2.58 -8.41
N ARG A 227 10.54 2.56 -9.58
CA ARG A 227 10.00 1.36 -10.19
C ARG A 227 11.08 0.30 -10.44
N GLU A 228 12.18 0.68 -11.08
CA GLU A 228 13.30 -0.23 -11.38
C GLU A 228 13.99 -0.73 -10.12
N LEU A 229 14.11 0.13 -9.11
CA LEU A 229 14.66 -0.26 -7.80
C LEU A 229 13.79 -1.33 -7.14
N LEU A 230 12.47 -1.09 -7.05
CA LEU A 230 11.52 -2.02 -6.47
C LEU A 230 11.49 -3.35 -7.20
N GLU A 231 11.34 -3.35 -8.51
CA GLU A 231 11.30 -4.56 -9.33
C GLU A 231 12.56 -5.40 -9.12
N ARG A 232 13.74 -4.77 -9.15
CA ARG A 232 15.02 -5.45 -8.93
C ARG A 232 15.14 -6.04 -7.53
N GLN A 233 14.75 -5.30 -6.49
CA GLN A 233 14.86 -5.76 -5.11
C GLN A 233 13.84 -6.86 -4.80
N LEU A 234 12.59 -6.71 -5.22
CA LEU A 234 11.55 -7.72 -5.01
C LEU A 234 11.88 -9.03 -5.73
N LYS A 235 12.37 -8.94 -6.97
CA LYS A 235 12.83 -10.12 -7.73
C LYS A 235 13.97 -10.87 -7.04
N LYS A 236 14.88 -10.17 -6.36
CA LYS A 236 15.97 -10.77 -5.58
C LYS A 236 15.43 -11.69 -4.47
N TYR A 237 14.27 -11.36 -3.92
CA TYR A 237 13.60 -12.15 -2.88
C TYR A 237 12.52 -13.10 -3.43
N GLY A 238 12.47 -13.34 -4.75
CA GLY A 238 11.56 -14.31 -5.35
C GLY A 238 10.13 -13.82 -5.56
N PHE A 239 9.88 -12.51 -5.51
CA PHE A 239 8.57 -11.94 -5.82
C PHE A 239 8.43 -11.56 -7.29
N PHE A 240 7.27 -11.84 -7.86
CA PHE A 240 6.80 -11.21 -9.08
C PHE A 240 6.15 -9.88 -8.72
N TYR A 241 6.63 -8.84 -9.37
CA TYR A 241 6.10 -7.49 -9.30
C TYR A 241 5.18 -7.23 -10.50
N ASN A 242 3.97 -6.75 -10.24
CA ASN A 242 3.03 -6.33 -11.27
C ASN A 242 2.50 -4.92 -10.91
N GLU A 243 2.90 -3.93 -11.69
CA GLU A 243 2.41 -2.58 -11.53
C GLU A 243 0.93 -2.49 -11.89
N VAL A 244 0.17 -1.75 -11.09
CA VAL A 244 -1.27 -1.55 -11.25
C VAL A 244 -1.59 -0.13 -11.66
N ASP A 245 -1.04 0.85 -10.94
CA ASP A 245 -1.24 2.28 -11.22
C ASP A 245 -0.12 3.11 -10.60
N TYR A 246 0.09 4.32 -11.12
CA TYR A 246 1.02 5.27 -10.55
C TYR A 246 0.55 6.72 -10.73
N LEU A 247 0.97 7.58 -9.82
CA LEU A 247 0.86 9.02 -9.95
C LEU A 247 2.23 9.64 -9.74
N ALA A 248 2.62 10.51 -10.68
CA ALA A 248 3.86 11.27 -10.52
C ALA A 248 3.75 12.23 -9.32
N PRO A 249 4.85 12.49 -8.62
CA PRO A 249 4.85 13.47 -7.53
C PRO A 249 4.60 14.87 -8.05
N VAL A 250 4.04 15.72 -7.21
CA VAL A 250 3.85 17.15 -7.50
C VAL A 250 4.82 17.97 -6.65
N TYR A 251 5.54 18.88 -7.30
CA TYR A 251 6.42 19.79 -6.59
C TYR A 251 6.41 21.19 -7.21
N HIS A 252 6.04 22.18 -6.43
CA HIS A 252 6.15 23.59 -6.77
C HIS A 252 7.19 24.28 -5.88
N LYS A 253 8.11 25.02 -6.50
CA LYS A 253 9.12 25.77 -5.73
C LYS A 253 8.44 26.78 -4.82
N LYS A 254 8.84 26.82 -3.53
CA LYS A 254 8.29 27.75 -2.53
C LYS A 254 8.42 29.23 -2.93
N ASP A 255 9.45 29.55 -3.70
CA ASP A 255 9.74 30.92 -4.18
C ASP A 255 9.12 31.25 -5.53
N SER A 256 8.33 30.32 -6.12
CA SER A 256 7.61 30.58 -7.36
C SER A 256 6.55 31.67 -7.18
N ALA A 257 6.24 32.41 -8.26
CA ALA A 257 5.25 33.48 -8.23
C ALA A 257 3.88 32.97 -7.75
N LEU A 258 3.46 31.76 -8.19
CA LEU A 258 2.20 31.15 -7.79
C LEU A 258 2.14 30.93 -6.28
N ILE A 259 3.16 30.27 -5.70
CA ILE A 259 3.18 29.95 -4.26
C ILE A 259 3.26 31.21 -3.38
N ARG A 260 3.92 32.27 -3.87
CA ARG A 260 3.97 33.56 -3.12
C ARG A 260 2.65 34.32 -3.13
N CYS A 261 1.78 34.04 -4.11
CA CYS A 261 0.47 34.69 -4.22
C CYS A 261 -0.62 33.99 -3.40
N LEU A 262 -0.41 32.76 -3.03
CA LEU A 262 -1.33 31.91 -2.26
C LEU A 262 -0.95 31.91 -0.78
#